data_4af8bdae4ee0a1a425f8c77f0155e5f3
#
_entry.id   4af8bdae4ee0a1a425f8c77f0155e5f3
#
_cell.length_a   1.000
_cell.length_b   1.000
_cell.length_c   1.000
_cell.angle_alpha   90.00
_cell.angle_beta   90.00
_cell.angle_gamma   90.00
#
_symmetry.space_group_name_H-M   'P 1'
#
loop_
_entity.id
_entity.type
_entity.pdbx_description
1 polymer ?
#
loop_
_entity_poly.entity_id
_entity_poly.type
_entity_poly.pdbx_seq_one_letter_code
_entity_poly.pdbx_strand_id
1 'polypeptide(L)'
;MKNYCKLNHHITYRFVDIDSHPEIVKEYTDTISQFDMIFETKTKVDGKEISRTRKLGMLDLLTFTDEFEQKLSQSGYSIDTLAQQAGGDLSFLSYYGSYVESSNAEQAFTSALMTVTDPNPVYVSILTGRSELTQLTYFQTLLTANGYNVNTVDITSEDIPSDTDVVVVPAPKTDYLEEDIKKVSDFLNNDGNLGKQLLYI
;
A
#
# COMPACT_ATOMS: atom_id res chain seq x y z
N MET A 1 -18.39 -5.41 -6.34
CA MET A 1 -18.16 -5.05 -7.77
C MET A 1 -19.46 -4.83 -8.58
N LYS A 2 -20.40 -5.78 -8.66
CA LYS A 2 -21.64 -5.60 -9.47
C LYS A 2 -22.38 -4.28 -9.20
N ASN A 3 -22.44 -3.82 -7.96
CA ASN A 3 -23.12 -2.58 -7.61
C ASN A 3 -22.35 -1.33 -8.11
N TYR A 4 -21.03 -1.32 -8.02
CA TYR A 4 -20.20 -0.25 -8.56
C TYR A 4 -20.37 -0.12 -10.08
N CYS A 5 -20.33 -1.23 -10.81
CA CYS A 5 -20.54 -1.24 -12.27
C CYS A 5 -21.94 -0.80 -12.70
N LYS A 6 -22.97 -1.00 -11.84
CA LYS A 6 -24.33 -0.48 -12.11
C LYS A 6 -24.41 1.03 -11.93
N LEU A 7 -23.66 1.58 -10.97
CA LEU A 7 -23.66 3.01 -10.66
C LEU A 7 -22.77 3.82 -11.60
N ASN A 8 -21.71 3.20 -12.14
CA ASN A 8 -20.78 3.86 -13.04
C ASN A 8 -20.41 2.93 -14.20
N HIS A 9 -20.82 3.30 -15.42
CA HIS A 9 -20.58 2.52 -16.65
C HIS A 9 -19.11 2.48 -17.09
N HIS A 10 -18.25 3.32 -16.52
CA HIS A 10 -16.80 3.29 -16.77
C HIS A 10 -16.07 2.23 -15.93
N ILE A 11 -16.77 1.63 -14.94
CA ILE A 11 -16.22 0.55 -14.13
C ILE A 11 -16.67 -0.78 -14.72
N THR A 12 -15.71 -1.60 -15.09
CA THR A 12 -15.93 -2.97 -15.58
C THR A 12 -15.18 -3.96 -14.71
N TYR A 13 -15.57 -5.23 -14.74
CA TYR A 13 -14.83 -6.27 -14.04
C TYR A 13 -14.85 -7.57 -14.84
N ARG A 14 -13.83 -8.36 -14.67
CA ARG A 14 -13.71 -9.73 -15.22
C ARG A 14 -13.16 -10.67 -14.15
N PHE A 15 -13.51 -11.94 -14.25
CA PHE A 15 -12.83 -12.98 -13.50
C PHE A 15 -11.76 -13.60 -14.40
N VAL A 16 -10.61 -13.88 -13.81
CA VAL A 16 -9.47 -14.49 -14.51
C VAL A 16 -9.04 -15.70 -13.69
N ASP A 17 -8.98 -16.84 -14.36
CA ASP A 17 -8.35 -18.05 -13.82
C ASP A 17 -6.85 -17.94 -14.08
N ILE A 18 -6.07 -17.71 -13.02
CA ILE A 18 -4.63 -17.49 -13.11
C ILE A 18 -3.85 -18.75 -13.53
N ASP A 19 -4.40 -19.94 -13.25
CA ASP A 19 -3.78 -21.19 -13.67
C ASP A 19 -3.90 -21.41 -15.17
N SER A 20 -5.02 -20.97 -15.75
CA SER A 20 -5.29 -21.03 -17.20
C SER A 20 -4.65 -19.86 -17.97
N HIS A 21 -4.36 -18.74 -17.30
CA HIS A 21 -3.87 -17.49 -17.89
C HIS A 21 -2.63 -16.92 -17.15
N PRO A 22 -1.52 -17.68 -17.06
CA PRO A 22 -0.34 -17.23 -16.31
C PRO A 22 0.35 -16.01 -16.94
N GLU A 23 0.07 -15.70 -18.21
CA GLU A 23 0.58 -14.50 -18.89
C GLU A 23 0.04 -13.22 -18.27
N ILE A 24 -1.21 -13.22 -17.77
CA ILE A 24 -1.85 -12.05 -17.17
C ILE A 24 -1.15 -11.70 -15.85
N VAL A 25 -0.75 -12.71 -15.07
CA VAL A 25 -0.05 -12.49 -13.79
C VAL A 25 1.29 -11.78 -14.01
N LYS A 26 1.97 -12.08 -15.13
CA LYS A 26 3.28 -11.50 -15.46
C LYS A 26 3.22 -10.01 -15.85
N GLU A 27 2.04 -9.49 -16.17
CA GLU A 27 1.85 -8.07 -16.48
C GLU A 27 1.93 -7.20 -15.22
N TYR A 28 1.84 -7.79 -14.03
CA TYR A 28 1.85 -7.08 -12.76
C TYR A 28 3.17 -7.31 -12.03
N THR A 29 3.65 -6.28 -11.34
CA THR A 29 4.89 -6.33 -10.55
C THR A 29 4.70 -7.07 -9.22
N ASP A 30 3.49 -7.02 -8.67
CA ASP A 30 3.16 -7.68 -7.42
C ASP A 30 2.92 -9.19 -7.62
N THR A 31 3.25 -9.97 -6.61
CA THR A 31 2.83 -11.38 -6.57
C THR A 31 1.32 -11.43 -6.47
N ILE A 32 0.69 -12.11 -7.44
CA ILE A 32 -0.76 -12.31 -7.49
C ILE A 32 -1.09 -13.72 -7.03
N SER A 33 -1.99 -13.81 -6.07
CA SER A 33 -2.51 -15.05 -5.51
C SER A 33 -3.95 -15.29 -5.95
N GLN A 34 -4.42 -16.50 -5.74
CA GLN A 34 -5.83 -16.85 -5.92
C GLN A 34 -6.70 -15.94 -5.02
N PHE A 35 -7.82 -15.44 -5.54
CA PHE A 35 -8.74 -14.50 -4.89
C PHE A 35 -8.24 -13.06 -4.72
N ASP A 36 -7.06 -12.70 -5.22
CA ASP A 36 -6.66 -11.31 -5.30
C ASP A 36 -7.55 -10.54 -6.28
N MET A 37 -7.77 -9.29 -5.98
CA MET A 37 -8.49 -8.36 -6.84
C MET A 37 -7.56 -7.26 -7.29
N ILE A 38 -7.45 -7.08 -8.59
CA ILE A 38 -6.65 -6.02 -9.19
C ILE A 38 -7.58 -4.92 -9.66
N PHE A 39 -7.39 -3.73 -9.14
CA PHE A 39 -7.98 -2.49 -9.64
C PHE A 39 -6.97 -1.87 -10.58
N GLU A 40 -7.42 -1.54 -11.78
CA GLU A 40 -6.56 -0.97 -12.81
C GLU A 40 -7.27 0.19 -13.52
N THR A 41 -6.54 1.25 -13.78
CA THR A 41 -6.94 2.29 -14.71
C THR A 41 -5.85 2.51 -15.75
N LYS A 42 -6.25 2.79 -16.98
CA LYS A 42 -5.37 3.23 -18.07
C LYS A 42 -5.84 4.59 -18.52
N THR A 43 -5.03 5.59 -18.33
CA THR A 43 -5.34 6.97 -18.73
C THR A 43 -4.21 7.56 -19.55
N LYS A 44 -4.48 8.60 -20.31
CA LYS A 44 -3.46 9.35 -21.03
C LYS A 44 -3.28 10.71 -20.38
N VAL A 45 -2.06 10.97 -19.91
CA VAL A 45 -1.66 12.27 -19.39
C VAL A 45 -0.54 12.79 -20.30
N ASP A 46 -0.71 13.97 -20.87
CA ASP A 46 0.24 14.59 -21.81
C ASP A 46 0.65 13.67 -22.98
N GLY A 47 -0.31 12.86 -23.47
CA GLY A 47 -0.11 11.93 -24.57
C GLY A 47 0.59 10.62 -24.23
N LYS A 48 1.04 10.45 -22.98
CA LYS A 48 1.60 9.19 -22.46
C LYS A 48 0.51 8.37 -21.78
N GLU A 49 0.49 7.07 -22.06
CA GLU A 49 -0.38 6.14 -21.33
C GLU A 49 0.21 5.88 -19.95
N ILE A 50 -0.59 6.12 -18.92
CA ILE A 50 -0.28 5.83 -17.53
C ILE A 50 -1.24 4.73 -17.08
N SER A 51 -0.68 3.60 -16.65
CA SER A 51 -1.41 2.53 -15.98
C SER A 51 -1.15 2.63 -14.49
N ARG A 52 -2.24 2.58 -13.71
CA ARG A 52 -2.17 2.54 -12.24
C ARG A 52 -2.90 1.30 -11.78
N THR A 53 -2.29 0.59 -10.87
CA THR A 53 -2.83 -0.65 -10.33
C THR A 53 -2.86 -0.61 -8.81
N ARG A 54 -3.87 -1.25 -8.24
CA ARG A 54 -3.97 -1.51 -6.80
C ARG A 54 -4.46 -2.93 -6.61
N LYS A 55 -3.70 -3.70 -5.84
CA LYS A 55 -4.06 -5.05 -5.45
C LYS A 55 -4.77 -5.02 -4.10
N LEU A 56 -5.83 -5.79 -3.96
CA LEU A 56 -6.47 -6.14 -2.69
C LEU A 56 -6.49 -7.67 -2.58
N GLY A 57 -5.94 -8.16 -1.49
CA GLY A 57 -6.11 -9.56 -1.08
C GLY A 57 -7.44 -9.76 -0.34
N MET A 58 -7.78 -11.00 -0.05
CA MET A 58 -9.01 -11.31 0.67
C MET A 58 -9.04 -10.71 2.08
N LEU A 59 -7.89 -10.68 2.76
CA LEU A 59 -7.81 -10.19 4.14
C LEU A 59 -7.98 -8.67 4.23
N ASP A 60 -7.66 -7.93 3.17
CA ASP A 60 -7.93 -6.49 3.07
C ASP A 60 -9.43 -6.15 3.14
N LEU A 61 -10.29 -7.16 2.94
CA LEU A 61 -11.75 -7.01 2.99
C LEU A 61 -12.33 -7.27 4.38
N LEU A 62 -11.50 -7.59 5.36
CA LEU A 62 -11.90 -8.00 6.69
C LEU A 62 -11.26 -7.08 7.74
N THR A 63 -12.02 -6.80 8.80
CA THR A 63 -11.49 -6.18 10.02
C THR A 63 -11.40 -7.26 11.08
N PHE A 64 -10.27 -7.32 11.76
CA PHE A 64 -10.03 -8.26 12.83
C PHE A 64 -10.14 -7.58 14.20
N THR A 65 -10.36 -8.38 15.23
CA THR A 65 -10.45 -7.86 16.61
C THR A 65 -9.07 -7.36 17.09
N ASP A 66 -9.07 -6.30 17.90
CA ASP A 66 -7.86 -5.74 18.51
C ASP A 66 -7.05 -6.81 19.26
N GLU A 67 -7.76 -7.75 19.93
CA GLU A 67 -7.11 -8.86 20.64
C GLU A 67 -6.28 -9.74 19.70
N PHE A 68 -6.77 -10.00 18.51
CA PHE A 68 -6.05 -10.79 17.52
C PHE A 68 -4.84 -10.05 16.99
N GLU A 69 -5.00 -8.78 16.63
CA GLU A 69 -3.90 -7.94 16.14
C GLU A 69 -2.79 -7.79 17.19
N GLN A 70 -3.15 -7.60 18.46
CA GLN A 70 -2.18 -7.55 19.54
C GLN A 70 -1.43 -8.87 19.72
N LYS A 71 -2.12 -10.01 19.68
CA LYS A 71 -1.48 -11.34 19.76
C LYS A 71 -0.50 -11.56 18.60
N LEU A 72 -0.86 -11.17 17.38
CA LEU A 72 0.02 -11.25 16.23
C LEU A 72 1.25 -10.39 16.40
N SER A 73 1.08 -9.14 16.77
CA SER A 73 2.18 -8.20 17.02
C SER A 73 3.16 -8.71 18.08
N GLN A 74 2.65 -9.26 19.20
CA GLN A 74 3.49 -9.87 20.24
C GLN A 74 4.28 -11.08 19.75
N SER A 75 3.75 -11.79 18.74
CA SER A 75 4.43 -12.94 18.14
C SER A 75 5.34 -12.55 16.96
N GLY A 76 5.45 -11.25 16.65
CA GLY A 76 6.25 -10.75 15.53
C GLY A 76 5.59 -10.95 14.17
N TYR A 77 4.29 -11.23 14.13
CA TYR A 77 3.51 -11.41 12.91
C TYR A 77 2.55 -10.24 12.69
N SER A 78 2.15 -10.05 11.44
CA SER A 78 1.04 -9.18 11.04
C SER A 78 0.01 -9.98 10.25
N ILE A 79 -1.17 -9.41 10.05
CA ILE A 79 -2.20 -10.00 9.19
C ILE A 79 -1.63 -10.19 7.77
N ASP A 80 -0.89 -9.22 7.25
CA ASP A 80 -0.24 -9.31 5.93
C ASP A 80 0.75 -10.48 5.84
N THR A 81 1.55 -10.68 6.90
CA THR A 81 2.49 -11.81 6.96
C THR A 81 1.74 -13.15 6.93
N LEU A 82 0.64 -13.25 7.67
CA LEU A 82 -0.19 -14.46 7.65
C LEU A 82 -0.89 -14.65 6.30
N ALA A 83 -1.35 -13.58 5.67
CA ALA A 83 -1.94 -13.61 4.34
C ALA A 83 -0.96 -14.16 3.31
N GLN A 84 0.28 -13.67 3.34
CA GLN A 84 1.34 -14.13 2.45
C GLN A 84 1.67 -15.62 2.67
N GLN A 85 1.73 -16.06 3.93
CA GLN A 85 1.98 -17.46 4.27
C GLN A 85 0.83 -18.38 3.83
N ALA A 86 -0.40 -17.89 3.92
CA ALA A 86 -1.58 -18.63 3.48
C ALA A 86 -1.70 -18.73 1.94
N GLY A 87 -0.92 -17.93 1.19
CA GLY A 87 -0.92 -17.98 -0.27
C GLY A 87 -2.30 -17.75 -0.92
N GLY A 88 -3.19 -17.01 -0.22
CA GLY A 88 -4.58 -16.83 -0.64
C GLY A 88 -5.51 -17.99 -0.26
N ASP A 89 -5.03 -18.99 0.50
CA ASP A 89 -5.85 -20.13 0.92
C ASP A 89 -6.92 -19.69 1.94
N LEU A 90 -8.18 -19.94 1.60
CA LEU A 90 -9.34 -19.68 2.47
C LEU A 90 -9.33 -20.53 3.76
N SER A 91 -8.52 -21.58 3.83
CA SER A 91 -8.35 -22.37 5.06
C SER A 91 -7.92 -21.51 6.24
N PHE A 92 -7.20 -20.38 5.98
CA PHE A 92 -6.90 -19.38 6.97
C PHE A 92 -8.15 -18.95 7.76
N LEU A 93 -9.27 -18.70 7.10
CA LEU A 93 -10.52 -18.29 7.74
C LEU A 93 -11.14 -19.39 8.61
N SER A 94 -10.82 -20.66 8.35
CA SER A 94 -11.31 -21.76 9.19
C SER A 94 -10.64 -21.74 10.59
N TYR A 95 -9.42 -21.26 10.68
CA TYR A 95 -8.67 -21.15 11.95
C TYR A 95 -8.89 -19.80 12.65
N TYR A 96 -8.94 -18.72 11.88
CA TYR A 96 -8.92 -17.36 12.41
C TYR A 96 -10.23 -16.59 12.19
N GLY A 97 -11.22 -17.21 11.56
CA GLY A 97 -12.51 -16.57 11.28
C GLY A 97 -13.28 -16.10 12.51
N SER A 98 -13.04 -16.72 13.68
CA SER A 98 -13.61 -16.28 14.97
C SER A 98 -13.10 -14.90 15.43
N TYR A 99 -12.00 -14.44 14.87
CA TYR A 99 -11.42 -13.12 15.16
C TYR A 99 -11.82 -12.06 14.14
N VAL A 100 -12.60 -12.42 13.12
CA VAL A 100 -13.15 -11.44 12.17
C VAL A 100 -14.28 -10.69 12.85
N GLU A 101 -14.13 -9.38 12.98
CA GLU A 101 -15.10 -8.49 13.59
C GLU A 101 -16.14 -8.02 12.58
N SER A 102 -15.68 -7.60 11.40
CA SER A 102 -16.55 -7.06 10.37
C SER A 102 -15.96 -7.18 8.96
N SER A 103 -16.78 -6.86 7.96
CA SER A 103 -16.34 -6.72 6.58
C SER A 103 -15.90 -5.28 6.31
N ASN A 104 -14.70 -5.12 5.76
CA ASN A 104 -14.13 -3.86 5.29
C ASN A 104 -14.25 -3.68 3.77
N ALA A 105 -14.98 -4.56 3.08
CA ALA A 105 -14.99 -4.64 1.61
C ALA A 105 -15.40 -3.34 0.91
N GLU A 106 -16.38 -2.60 1.45
CA GLU A 106 -16.84 -1.36 0.84
C GLU A 106 -15.76 -0.27 0.91
N GLN A 107 -15.14 -0.11 2.07
CA GLN A 107 -14.04 0.84 2.24
C GLN A 107 -12.84 0.46 1.38
N ALA A 108 -12.42 -0.80 1.39
CA ALA A 108 -11.30 -1.28 0.61
C ALA A 108 -11.51 -1.07 -0.90
N PHE A 109 -12.68 -1.39 -1.42
CA PHE A 109 -13.02 -1.17 -2.84
C PHE A 109 -13.05 0.32 -3.20
N THR A 110 -13.68 1.14 -2.37
CA THR A 110 -13.76 2.59 -2.61
C THR A 110 -12.37 3.19 -2.59
N SER A 111 -11.54 2.85 -1.60
CA SER A 111 -10.16 3.29 -1.51
C SER A 111 -9.34 2.87 -2.73
N ALA A 112 -9.44 1.60 -3.15
CA ALA A 112 -8.72 1.11 -4.31
C ALA A 112 -9.14 1.84 -5.60
N LEU A 113 -10.44 2.08 -5.80
CA LEU A 113 -10.93 2.86 -6.93
C LEU A 113 -10.42 4.31 -6.90
N MET A 114 -10.47 4.96 -5.73
CA MET A 114 -9.94 6.31 -5.57
C MET A 114 -8.44 6.37 -5.89
N THR A 115 -7.65 5.43 -5.36
CA THR A 115 -6.20 5.37 -5.60
C THR A 115 -5.87 5.25 -7.10
N VAL A 116 -6.54 4.35 -7.84
CA VAL A 116 -6.21 4.16 -9.25
C VAL A 116 -6.77 5.25 -10.16
N THR A 117 -7.80 5.98 -9.73
CA THR A 117 -8.43 7.05 -10.51
C THR A 117 -7.97 8.45 -10.13
N ASP A 118 -7.18 8.60 -9.07
CA ASP A 118 -6.69 9.91 -8.63
C ASP A 118 -5.78 10.51 -9.72
N PRO A 119 -6.10 11.69 -10.26
CA PRO A 119 -5.25 12.36 -11.24
C PRO A 119 -3.90 12.83 -10.65
N ASN A 120 -3.87 13.10 -9.33
CA ASN A 120 -2.71 13.64 -8.62
C ASN A 120 -2.42 12.81 -7.36
N PRO A 121 -1.97 11.56 -7.49
CA PRO A 121 -1.68 10.72 -6.33
C PRO A 121 -0.55 11.32 -5.50
N VAL A 122 -0.70 11.27 -4.17
CA VAL A 122 0.32 11.72 -3.23
C VAL A 122 1.22 10.54 -2.86
N TYR A 123 2.52 10.72 -3.01
CA TYR A 123 3.55 9.73 -2.67
C TYR A 123 4.18 10.03 -1.33
N VAL A 124 4.21 9.04 -0.45
CA VAL A 124 4.75 9.12 0.91
C VAL A 124 5.91 8.16 1.06
N SER A 125 7.11 8.66 1.36
CA SER A 125 8.28 7.83 1.64
C SER A 125 8.57 7.82 3.14
N ILE A 126 8.51 6.64 3.75
CA ILE A 126 8.84 6.43 5.17
C ILE A 126 10.31 6.05 5.24
N LEU A 127 11.10 6.86 5.93
CA LEU A 127 12.54 6.62 6.05
C LEU A 127 12.84 5.52 7.07
N THR A 128 13.85 4.74 6.76
CA THR A 128 14.44 3.68 7.59
C THR A 128 15.97 3.72 7.49
N GLY A 129 16.67 2.86 8.27
CA GLY A 129 18.12 2.73 8.24
C GLY A 129 18.82 3.34 9.46
N ARG A 130 18.12 4.12 10.30
CA ARG A 130 18.65 4.73 11.53
C ARG A 130 17.95 4.20 12.80
N SER A 131 17.56 2.92 12.76
CA SER A 131 16.85 2.25 13.87
C SER A 131 15.56 2.97 14.27
N GLU A 132 14.85 3.49 13.28
CA GLU A 132 13.57 4.16 13.43
C GLU A 132 12.53 3.24 14.07
N LEU A 133 11.42 3.83 14.47
CA LEU A 133 10.25 3.10 14.95
C LEU A 133 9.73 2.18 13.83
N THR A 134 9.74 0.87 14.08
CA THR A 134 9.33 -0.15 13.10
C THR A 134 7.85 -0.50 13.14
N GLN A 135 7.14 -0.14 14.22
CA GLN A 135 5.72 -0.45 14.40
C GLN A 135 4.83 0.61 13.73
N LEU A 136 4.99 0.77 12.43
CA LEU A 136 4.21 1.73 11.63
C LEU A 136 3.16 1.06 10.74
N THR A 137 2.94 -0.23 10.88
CA THR A 137 2.01 -0.99 10.01
C THR A 137 0.61 -0.36 10.00
N TYR A 138 0.09 0.00 11.18
CA TYR A 138 -1.22 0.66 11.26
C TYR A 138 -1.22 2.02 10.56
N PHE A 139 -0.18 2.82 10.74
CA PHE A 139 -0.04 4.12 10.08
C PHE A 139 0.06 3.98 8.56
N GLN A 140 0.86 3.03 8.07
CA GLN A 140 0.97 2.72 6.64
C GLN A 140 -0.37 2.26 6.06
N THR A 141 -1.06 1.36 6.77
CA THR A 141 -2.39 0.88 6.38
C THR A 141 -3.39 2.04 6.30
N LEU A 142 -3.37 2.94 7.28
CA LEU A 142 -4.24 4.11 7.30
C LEU A 142 -3.98 5.05 6.13
N LEU A 143 -2.71 5.37 5.83
CA LEU A 143 -2.33 6.18 4.68
C LEU A 143 -2.80 5.53 3.38
N THR A 144 -2.50 4.25 3.22
CA THR A 144 -2.88 3.49 2.02
C THR A 144 -4.40 3.40 1.86
N ALA A 145 -5.15 3.19 2.94
CA ALA A 145 -6.61 3.19 2.94
C ALA A 145 -7.22 4.55 2.53
N ASN A 146 -6.47 5.63 2.72
CA ASN A 146 -6.84 6.97 2.30
C ASN A 146 -6.27 7.39 0.94
N GLY A 147 -5.76 6.44 0.16
CA GLY A 147 -5.34 6.68 -1.24
C GLY A 147 -3.91 7.18 -1.41
N TYR A 148 -3.11 7.25 -0.35
CA TYR A 148 -1.69 7.58 -0.45
C TYR A 148 -0.90 6.41 -1.02
N ASN A 149 0.09 6.70 -1.87
CA ASN A 149 1.07 5.72 -2.31
C ASN A 149 2.24 5.72 -1.32
N VAL A 150 2.36 4.66 -0.53
CA VAL A 150 3.34 4.57 0.55
C VAL A 150 4.45 3.60 0.18
N ASN A 151 5.69 4.05 0.30
CA ASN A 151 6.88 3.22 0.19
C ASN A 151 7.79 3.42 1.39
N THR A 152 8.73 2.51 1.57
CA THR A 152 9.79 2.59 2.57
C THR A 152 11.11 2.80 1.86
N VAL A 153 11.95 3.72 2.36
CA VAL A 153 13.25 4.07 1.80
C VAL A 153 14.33 3.93 2.87
N ASP A 154 15.29 3.07 2.64
CA ASP A 154 16.49 3.00 3.48
C ASP A 154 17.43 4.16 3.13
N ILE A 155 17.38 5.23 3.94
CA ILE A 155 18.12 6.47 3.69
C ILE A 155 19.66 6.25 3.65
N THR A 156 20.13 5.15 4.24
CA THR A 156 21.58 4.85 4.27
C THR A 156 22.10 4.30 2.94
N SER A 157 21.24 3.69 2.14
CA SER A 157 21.60 3.02 0.89
C SER A 157 20.85 3.52 -0.33
N GLU A 158 19.74 4.22 -0.13
CA GLU A 158 18.84 4.69 -1.20
C GLU A 158 18.70 6.21 -1.19
N ASP A 159 18.34 6.77 -2.33
CA ASP A 159 17.92 8.16 -2.43
C ASP A 159 16.39 8.25 -2.29
N ILE A 160 15.92 9.40 -1.80
CA ILE A 160 14.48 9.67 -1.75
C ILE A 160 13.97 9.80 -3.19
N PRO A 161 12.95 9.00 -3.61
CA PRO A 161 12.41 9.10 -4.95
C PRO A 161 11.94 10.51 -5.32
N SER A 162 12.20 10.95 -6.53
CA SER A 162 11.90 12.32 -6.98
C SER A 162 10.39 12.63 -7.02
N ASP A 163 9.57 11.62 -7.16
CA ASP A 163 8.11 11.70 -7.14
C ASP A 163 7.52 11.72 -5.72
N THR A 164 8.32 11.51 -4.68
CA THR A 164 7.88 11.64 -3.28
C THR A 164 7.37 13.05 -3.00
N ASP A 165 6.20 13.18 -2.38
CA ASP A 165 5.61 14.45 -1.94
C ASP A 165 5.83 14.69 -0.44
N VAL A 166 5.76 13.61 0.34
CA VAL A 166 5.88 13.65 1.79
C VAL A 166 6.94 12.65 2.26
N VAL A 167 7.90 13.10 3.02
CA VAL A 167 8.85 12.24 3.74
C VAL A 167 8.41 12.11 5.19
N VAL A 168 8.37 10.89 5.70
CA VAL A 168 8.09 10.59 7.11
C VAL A 168 9.37 10.09 7.77
N VAL A 169 9.77 10.74 8.87
CA VAL A 169 10.92 10.36 9.72
C VAL A 169 10.38 9.82 11.04
N PRO A 170 10.32 8.50 11.23
CA PRO A 170 9.68 7.92 12.40
C PRO A 170 10.66 7.67 13.54
N ALA A 171 10.84 8.64 14.41
CA ALA A 171 11.62 8.55 15.66
C ALA A 171 12.93 7.76 15.52
N PRO A 172 13.93 8.25 14.78
CA PRO A 172 15.21 7.59 14.64
C PRO A 172 15.90 7.46 16.03
N LYS A 173 16.49 6.29 16.29
CA LYS A 173 17.22 6.03 17.54
C LYS A 173 18.72 6.28 17.42
N THR A 174 19.21 6.42 16.21
CA THR A 174 20.59 6.81 15.91
C THR A 174 20.59 8.08 15.06
N ASP A 175 21.60 8.92 15.24
CA ASP A 175 21.70 10.18 14.50
C ASP A 175 21.82 9.95 13.01
N TYR A 176 21.21 10.81 12.23
CA TYR A 176 21.42 10.91 10.80
C TYR A 176 22.84 11.45 10.52
N LEU A 177 23.51 10.82 9.57
CA LEU A 177 24.80 11.31 9.08
C LEU A 177 24.61 12.54 8.17
N GLU A 178 25.68 13.27 7.93
CA GLU A 178 25.64 14.45 7.06
C GLU A 178 25.08 14.14 5.67
N GLU A 179 25.35 12.93 5.14
CA GLU A 179 24.82 12.48 3.85
C GLU A 179 23.31 12.26 3.88
N ASP A 180 22.77 11.68 4.96
CA ASP A 180 21.33 11.48 5.13
C ASP A 180 20.60 12.83 5.26
N ILE A 181 21.17 13.73 6.09
CA ILE A 181 20.65 15.08 6.28
C ILE A 181 20.65 15.83 4.94
N LYS A 182 21.70 15.65 4.15
CA LYS A 182 21.78 16.25 2.82
C LYS A 182 20.67 15.74 1.91
N LYS A 183 20.40 14.42 1.87
CA LYS A 183 19.31 13.85 1.06
C LYS A 183 17.95 14.45 1.45
N VAL A 184 17.66 14.55 2.75
CA VAL A 184 16.42 15.17 3.23
C VAL A 184 16.37 16.67 2.91
N SER A 185 17.50 17.37 3.06
CA SER A 185 17.59 18.80 2.74
C SER A 185 17.38 19.06 1.25
N ASP A 186 18.03 18.28 0.39
CA ASP A 186 17.88 18.38 -1.06
C ASP A 186 16.43 18.09 -1.49
N PHE A 187 15.80 17.07 -0.89
CA PHE A 187 14.39 16.77 -1.09
C PHE A 187 13.49 17.98 -0.75
N LEU A 188 13.68 18.57 0.44
CA LEU A 188 12.88 19.72 0.88
C LEU A 188 13.17 20.98 0.06
N ASN A 189 14.41 21.15 -0.37
CA ASN A 189 14.78 22.28 -1.23
C ASN A 189 14.12 22.19 -2.61
N ASN A 190 13.91 20.98 -3.13
CA ASN A 190 13.17 20.70 -4.36
C ASN A 190 13.56 21.64 -5.51
N ASP A 191 14.86 21.85 -5.72
CA ASP A 191 15.40 22.80 -6.72
C ASP A 191 14.86 24.25 -6.56
N GLY A 192 14.57 24.64 -5.33
CA GLY A 192 14.01 25.97 -5.00
C GLY A 192 12.50 26.08 -5.16
N ASN A 193 11.79 24.96 -5.43
CA ASN A 193 10.34 24.93 -5.55
C ASN A 193 9.70 24.55 -4.20
N LEU A 194 8.48 25.02 -3.97
CA LEU A 194 7.65 24.61 -2.83
C LEU A 194 6.89 23.31 -3.17
N GLY A 195 6.38 22.62 -2.13
CA GLY A 195 5.47 21.50 -2.29
C GLY A 195 5.91 20.20 -1.62
N LYS A 196 7.20 20.04 -1.34
CA LYS A 196 7.68 18.86 -0.59
C LYS A 196 7.47 19.07 0.92
N GLN A 197 7.11 18.01 1.61
CA GLN A 197 6.76 18.08 3.03
C GLN A 197 7.54 17.04 3.85
N LEU A 198 7.81 17.39 5.10
CA LEU A 198 8.44 16.50 6.09
C LEU A 198 7.52 16.34 7.29
N LEU A 199 7.22 15.11 7.65
CA LEU A 199 6.58 14.73 8.89
C LEU A 199 7.60 14.02 9.77
N TYR A 200 7.91 14.60 10.93
CA TYR A 200 8.74 13.98 11.96
C TYR A 200 7.85 13.50 13.10
N ILE A 201 7.91 12.22 13.47
CA ILE A 201 7.08 11.58 14.51
C ILE A 201 7.94 10.73 15.43
#